data_1385048a44fb247416b23603f8e040d9
#
_entry.id   1385048a44fb247416b23603f8e040d9
#
_cell.length_a   1.000
_cell.length_b   1.000
_cell.length_c   1.000
_cell.angle_alpha   90.00
_cell.angle_beta   90.00
_cell.angle_gamma   90.00
#
_symmetry.space_group_name_H-M   'P 1'
#
loop_
_entity.id
_entity.type
_entity.pdbx_description
1 polymer ?
#
loop_
_entity_poly.entity_id
_entity_poly.type
_entity_poly.pdbx_seq_one_letter_code
_entity_poly.pdbx_strand_id
1 'polypeptide(L)'
;MSKSLTQPWYMKKGYSDSTLGKQLYPLNGSLKIDPLNYTNFYASDGQIQSMFLFAVAVAGKPSRITAEKINGLLDDIEVDQQDDYAPDEIRRMGPLEYLMYLEHEPFIEMIKERKLGKYNTWLKLWRWFNDLVTPTIPNFLNTATIELLEQIPGVKYKTSRFFVLHSRSNAECVPLDTHILRFLRDRGVPCVPNVTPGSRQMYLGLEKIAVEALKSLGYSTLAKADLETWKSYSNGFRQFFREGDSTPEIV
;
A
#
# COMPACT_ATOMS: atom_id res chain seq x y z
N MET A 1 17.30 -22.25 -31.86
CA MET A 1 17.98 -21.06 -31.37
C MET A 1 17.84 -21.07 -29.87
N SER A 2 18.90 -21.43 -29.14
CA SER A 2 18.97 -21.55 -27.69
C SER A 2 18.88 -20.15 -27.09
N LYS A 3 17.89 -19.87 -26.28
CA LYS A 3 17.84 -18.67 -25.43
C LYS A 3 18.98 -18.78 -24.42
N SER A 4 19.97 -17.91 -24.54
CA SER A 4 21.03 -17.71 -23.55
C SER A 4 20.33 -17.46 -22.20
N LEU A 5 20.50 -18.37 -21.25
CA LEU A 5 20.21 -18.15 -19.85
C LEU A 5 21.11 -17.01 -19.37
N THR A 6 20.56 -15.80 -19.32
CA THR A 6 21.21 -14.70 -18.62
C THR A 6 21.34 -15.09 -17.17
N GLN A 7 22.56 -15.06 -16.63
CA GLN A 7 22.81 -15.33 -15.21
C GLN A 7 21.85 -14.49 -14.35
N PRO A 8 21.26 -15.09 -13.31
CA PRO A 8 20.41 -14.37 -12.39
C PRO A 8 21.12 -13.11 -11.89
N TRP A 9 20.44 -12.00 -11.89
CA TRP A 9 20.96 -10.66 -11.60
C TRP A 9 21.62 -10.54 -10.20
N TYR A 10 21.22 -11.37 -9.24
CA TYR A 10 21.78 -11.41 -7.88
C TYR A 10 23.24 -11.92 -7.82
N MET A 11 23.75 -12.59 -8.86
CA MET A 11 25.16 -13.01 -8.91
C MET A 11 26.14 -11.87 -9.19
N LYS A 12 25.69 -10.64 -9.44
CA LYS A 12 26.54 -9.50 -9.80
C LYS A 12 26.98 -8.61 -8.65
N LYS A 13 26.39 -8.71 -7.46
CA LYS A 13 26.82 -7.95 -6.27
C LYS A 13 27.60 -8.85 -5.33
N GLY A 14 28.93 -8.65 -5.23
CA GLY A 14 29.75 -9.26 -4.19
C GLY A 14 29.39 -8.68 -2.83
N TYR A 15 28.56 -9.36 -2.04
CA TYR A 15 28.26 -9.01 -0.67
C TYR A 15 29.26 -9.70 0.27
N SER A 16 29.95 -8.90 1.09
CA SER A 16 30.74 -9.38 2.22
C SER A 16 29.84 -9.62 3.43
N ASP A 17 30.02 -10.79 4.00
CA ASP A 17 29.38 -11.27 5.23
C ASP A 17 29.64 -10.31 6.39
N SER A 18 28.62 -9.60 6.87
CA SER A 18 28.67 -8.89 8.15
C SER A 18 27.30 -8.90 8.85
N THR A 19 27.16 -9.83 9.78
CA THR A 19 26.39 -9.75 11.06
C THR A 19 25.17 -8.83 11.06
N LEU A 20 24.08 -9.23 10.41
CA LEU A 20 22.75 -8.81 10.77
C LEU A 20 22.02 -9.95 11.47
N GLY A 21 21.60 -9.67 12.69
CA GLY A 21 20.99 -10.65 13.58
C GLY A 21 19.84 -11.40 12.94
N LYS A 22 19.92 -12.72 13.04
CA LYS A 22 18.93 -13.66 12.54
C LYS A 22 17.59 -13.44 13.23
N GLN A 23 16.74 -12.63 12.67
CA GLN A 23 15.31 -12.72 12.90
C GLN A 23 14.70 -13.40 11.68
N LEU A 24 14.44 -14.69 11.81
CA LEU A 24 13.63 -15.46 10.88
C LEU A 24 12.21 -14.85 10.92
N TYR A 25 11.82 -14.14 9.88
CA TYR A 25 10.43 -13.75 9.70
C TYR A 25 9.65 -14.99 9.22
N PRO A 26 8.79 -15.59 10.06
CA PRO A 26 7.86 -16.54 9.52
C PRO A 26 6.94 -15.76 8.59
N LEU A 27 6.82 -16.17 7.33
CA LEU A 27 5.77 -15.74 6.42
C LEU A 27 4.41 -16.28 6.93
N ASN A 28 4.04 -15.85 8.14
CA ASN A 28 2.78 -16.23 8.76
C ASN A 28 1.69 -15.29 8.24
N GLY A 29 0.97 -15.75 7.22
CA GLY A 29 -0.17 -15.10 6.63
C GLY A 29 0.08 -14.69 5.18
N SER A 30 -0.99 -14.64 4.40
CA SER A 30 -0.95 -14.21 3.00
C SER A 30 -0.47 -12.77 2.91
N LEU A 31 0.49 -12.49 2.02
CA LEU A 31 0.93 -11.14 1.65
C LEU A 31 -0.09 -10.43 0.74
N LYS A 32 -1.06 -11.18 0.21
CA LYS A 32 -2.02 -10.67 -0.76
C LYS A 32 -2.98 -9.64 -0.18
N ILE A 33 -3.30 -8.66 -0.99
CA ILE A 33 -4.24 -7.59 -0.66
C ILE A 33 -5.66 -8.00 -1.01
N ASP A 34 -6.54 -7.98 -0.03
CA ASP A 34 -7.99 -8.00 -0.23
C ASP A 34 -8.51 -6.56 -0.28
N PRO A 35 -8.99 -6.07 -1.44
CA PRO A 35 -9.47 -4.70 -1.55
C PRO A 35 -10.76 -4.42 -0.77
N LEU A 36 -11.43 -5.45 -0.25
CA LEU A 36 -12.62 -5.32 0.61
C LEU A 36 -12.30 -5.38 2.10
N ASN A 37 -11.08 -5.82 2.45
CA ASN A 37 -10.64 -5.98 3.84
C ASN A 37 -9.13 -5.79 3.97
N TYR A 38 -8.62 -4.63 3.62
CA TYR A 38 -7.19 -4.33 3.68
C TYR A 38 -6.71 -3.78 5.03
N THR A 39 -7.58 -3.64 6.03
CA THR A 39 -7.20 -3.20 7.37
C THR A 39 -6.51 -4.33 8.14
N ASN A 40 -5.27 -4.10 8.58
CA ASN A 40 -4.53 -5.06 9.38
C ASN A 40 -3.61 -4.34 10.37
N PHE A 41 -4.03 -4.24 11.62
CA PHE A 41 -3.27 -3.58 12.70
C PHE A 41 -2.15 -4.45 13.29
N TYR A 42 -2.15 -5.73 12.96
CA TYR A 42 -1.17 -6.71 13.41
C TYR A 42 -0.40 -7.30 12.23
N ALA A 43 -0.21 -6.48 11.19
CA ALA A 43 0.50 -6.88 9.99
C ALA A 43 1.93 -7.31 10.32
N SER A 44 2.36 -8.44 9.77
CA SER A 44 3.77 -8.80 9.75
C SER A 44 4.57 -7.82 8.91
N ASP A 45 5.90 -7.85 9.03
CA ASP A 45 6.80 -6.97 8.26
C ASP A 45 6.59 -7.10 6.73
N GLY A 46 6.30 -8.29 6.23
CA GLY A 46 5.95 -8.49 4.82
C GLY A 46 4.58 -7.90 4.47
N GLN A 47 3.58 -8.09 5.35
CA GLN A 47 2.23 -7.57 5.13
C GLN A 47 2.19 -6.02 5.17
N ILE A 48 2.93 -5.38 6.07
CA ILE A 48 3.00 -3.91 6.12
C ILE A 48 3.61 -3.35 4.83
N GLN A 49 4.61 -4.03 4.25
CA GLN A 49 5.21 -3.67 2.98
C GLN A 49 4.23 -3.84 1.82
N SER A 50 3.46 -4.94 1.77
CA SER A 50 2.39 -5.15 0.78
C SER A 50 1.32 -4.07 0.87
N MET A 51 0.88 -3.70 2.07
CA MET A 51 -0.08 -2.61 2.29
C MET A 51 0.46 -1.26 1.79
N PHE A 52 1.74 -0.98 2.03
CA PHE A 52 2.36 0.24 1.55
C PHE A 52 2.44 0.28 0.00
N LEU A 53 2.87 -0.81 -0.64
CA LEU A 53 2.88 -0.94 -2.09
C LEU A 53 1.48 -0.71 -2.69
N PHE A 54 0.46 -1.30 -2.07
CA PHE A 54 -0.93 -1.09 -2.49
C PHE A 54 -1.37 0.36 -2.31
N ALA A 55 -1.08 0.99 -1.17
CA ALA A 55 -1.42 2.39 -0.91
C ALA A 55 -0.83 3.34 -1.96
N VAL A 56 0.42 3.12 -2.38
CA VAL A 56 1.08 3.89 -3.44
C VAL A 56 0.45 3.61 -4.80
N ALA A 57 0.19 2.34 -5.12
CA ALA A 57 -0.33 1.92 -6.41
C ALA A 57 -1.78 2.38 -6.64
N VAL A 58 -2.65 2.33 -5.62
CA VAL A 58 -4.09 2.61 -5.71
C VAL A 58 -4.42 4.09 -5.83
N ALA A 59 -3.45 4.98 -5.60
CA ALA A 59 -3.68 6.42 -5.65
C ALA A 59 -4.24 6.88 -7.01
N GLY A 60 -5.55 7.20 -7.05
CA GLY A 60 -6.27 7.62 -8.25
C GLY A 60 -6.60 6.48 -9.22
N LYS A 61 -6.70 5.24 -8.75
CA LYS A 61 -7.04 4.06 -9.56
C LYS A 61 -8.11 3.22 -8.87
N PRO A 62 -8.84 2.36 -9.63
CA PRO A 62 -9.78 1.40 -9.05
C PRO A 62 -9.05 0.40 -8.14
N SER A 63 -9.57 0.23 -6.90
CA SER A 63 -8.94 -0.60 -5.87
C SER A 63 -8.83 -2.08 -6.27
N ARG A 64 -9.90 -2.67 -6.83
CA ARG A 64 -9.92 -4.08 -7.25
C ARG A 64 -8.84 -4.40 -8.28
N ILE A 65 -8.83 -3.67 -9.39
CA ILE A 65 -7.84 -3.88 -10.47
C ILE A 65 -6.41 -3.62 -9.95
N THR A 66 -6.25 -2.66 -9.05
CA THR A 66 -4.94 -2.36 -8.47
C THR A 66 -4.49 -3.47 -7.51
N ALA A 67 -5.40 -4.03 -6.70
CA ALA A 67 -5.10 -5.16 -5.83
C ALA A 67 -4.71 -6.40 -6.64
N GLU A 68 -5.43 -6.72 -7.72
CA GLU A 68 -5.09 -7.82 -8.64
C GLU A 68 -3.65 -7.67 -9.20
N LYS A 69 -3.26 -6.45 -9.60
CA LYS A 69 -1.91 -6.18 -10.10
C LYS A 69 -0.83 -6.28 -9.03
N ILE A 70 -1.10 -5.77 -7.84
CA ILE A 70 -0.17 -5.89 -6.71
C ILE A 70 -0.06 -7.36 -6.30
N ASN A 71 -1.15 -8.09 -6.21
CA ASN A 71 -1.12 -9.51 -5.88
C ASN A 71 -0.31 -10.32 -6.92
N GLY A 72 -0.44 -9.99 -8.21
CA GLY A 72 0.41 -10.58 -9.22
C GLY A 72 1.89 -10.20 -9.07
N LEU A 73 2.21 -8.98 -8.66
CA LEU A 73 3.59 -8.58 -8.33
C LEU A 73 4.13 -9.38 -7.14
N LEU A 74 3.31 -9.59 -6.11
CA LEU A 74 3.68 -10.39 -4.94
C LEU A 74 3.93 -11.86 -5.30
N ASP A 75 3.13 -12.42 -6.24
CA ASP A 75 3.34 -13.77 -6.75
C ASP A 75 4.68 -13.90 -7.52
N ASP A 76 5.07 -12.89 -8.32
CA ASP A 76 6.38 -12.90 -8.99
C ASP A 76 7.53 -12.85 -7.99
N ILE A 77 7.42 -11.98 -6.98
CA ILE A 77 8.43 -11.88 -5.91
C ILE A 77 8.56 -13.21 -5.16
N GLU A 78 7.44 -13.86 -4.85
CA GLU A 78 7.43 -15.16 -4.17
C GLU A 78 8.13 -16.24 -5.02
N VAL A 79 7.86 -16.27 -6.33
CA VAL A 79 8.52 -17.19 -7.27
C VAL A 79 10.02 -16.98 -7.29
N ASP A 80 10.48 -15.73 -7.40
CA ASP A 80 11.90 -15.40 -7.40
C ASP A 80 12.58 -15.76 -6.07
N GLN A 81 11.88 -15.60 -4.95
CA GLN A 81 12.40 -15.92 -3.62
C GLN A 81 12.43 -17.43 -3.34
N GLN A 82 11.59 -18.22 -4.02
CA GLN A 82 11.56 -19.68 -3.91
C GLN A 82 12.53 -20.39 -4.87
N ASP A 83 13.21 -19.65 -5.76
CA ASP A 83 14.23 -20.22 -6.63
C ASP A 83 15.30 -20.92 -5.80
N ASP A 84 15.67 -22.15 -6.19
CA ASP A 84 16.65 -22.98 -5.49
C ASP A 84 18.03 -22.30 -5.36
N TYR A 85 18.34 -21.39 -6.25
CA TYR A 85 19.58 -20.61 -6.27
C TYR A 85 19.48 -19.24 -5.58
N ALA A 86 18.28 -18.86 -5.07
CA ALA A 86 18.12 -17.60 -4.38
C ALA A 86 18.87 -17.62 -3.04
N PRO A 87 19.72 -16.61 -2.74
CA PRO A 87 20.37 -16.49 -1.45
C PRO A 87 19.36 -16.40 -0.30
N ASP A 88 19.72 -16.93 0.86
CA ASP A 88 18.87 -16.91 2.06
C ASP A 88 18.40 -15.51 2.46
N GLU A 89 19.19 -14.49 2.19
CA GLU A 89 18.84 -13.10 2.44
C GLU A 89 17.66 -12.66 1.61
N ILE A 90 17.63 -13.03 0.32
CA ILE A 90 16.54 -12.69 -0.62
C ILE A 90 15.26 -13.41 -0.19
N ARG A 91 15.36 -14.68 0.20
CA ARG A 91 14.20 -15.47 0.65
C ARG A 91 13.50 -14.89 1.87
N ARG A 92 14.18 -14.04 2.64
CA ARG A 92 13.68 -13.42 3.88
C ARG A 92 13.22 -11.98 3.70
N MET A 93 13.44 -11.37 2.55
CA MET A 93 13.02 -9.99 2.31
C MET A 93 11.50 -9.89 2.23
N GLY A 94 10.95 -8.82 2.80
CA GLY A 94 9.59 -8.42 2.47
C GLY A 94 9.51 -7.87 1.03
N PRO A 95 8.30 -7.73 0.47
CA PRO A 95 8.14 -7.41 -0.95
C PRO A 95 8.72 -6.04 -1.34
N LEU A 96 8.64 -5.03 -0.48
CA LEU A 96 9.25 -3.74 -0.77
C LEU A 96 10.77 -3.80 -0.65
N GLU A 97 11.31 -4.52 0.34
CA GLU A 97 12.76 -4.76 0.48
C GLU A 97 13.31 -5.46 -0.74
N TYR A 98 12.62 -6.50 -1.22
CA TYR A 98 12.98 -7.21 -2.44
C TYR A 98 13.03 -6.26 -3.65
N LEU A 99 11.99 -5.44 -3.86
CA LEU A 99 11.96 -4.47 -4.95
C LEU A 99 13.07 -3.43 -4.85
N MET A 100 13.45 -3.01 -3.64
CA MET A 100 14.56 -2.07 -3.44
C MET A 100 15.93 -2.73 -3.63
N TYR A 101 16.02 -4.04 -3.43
CA TYR A 101 17.23 -4.81 -3.68
C TYR A 101 17.51 -5.00 -5.18
N LEU A 102 16.51 -5.02 -6.03
CA LEU A 102 16.67 -5.11 -7.48
C LEU A 102 17.49 -3.93 -8.03
N GLU A 103 18.26 -4.19 -9.08
CA GLU A 103 18.83 -3.11 -9.89
C GLU A 103 17.72 -2.34 -10.61
N HIS A 104 18.05 -1.15 -11.11
CA HIS A 104 17.10 -0.23 -11.73
C HIS A 104 16.28 -0.85 -12.87
N GLU A 105 16.94 -1.53 -13.81
CA GLU A 105 16.26 -2.12 -14.98
C GLU A 105 15.29 -3.23 -14.58
N PRO A 106 15.71 -4.30 -13.84
CA PRO A 106 14.78 -5.34 -13.38
C PRO A 106 13.60 -4.79 -12.55
N PHE A 107 13.85 -3.81 -11.68
CA PHE A 107 12.78 -3.15 -10.92
C PHE A 107 11.74 -2.53 -11.85
N ILE A 108 12.17 -1.73 -12.83
CA ILE A 108 11.25 -1.04 -13.75
C ILE A 108 10.53 -2.03 -14.67
N GLU A 109 11.18 -3.11 -15.10
CA GLU A 109 10.56 -4.16 -15.90
C GLU A 109 9.42 -4.83 -15.12
N MET A 110 9.64 -5.23 -13.89
CA MET A 110 8.63 -5.85 -13.02
C MET A 110 7.42 -4.91 -12.82
N ILE A 111 7.64 -3.62 -12.59
CA ILE A 111 6.57 -2.62 -12.47
C ILE A 111 5.79 -2.46 -13.79
N LYS A 112 6.47 -2.53 -14.95
CA LYS A 112 5.84 -2.42 -16.28
C LYS A 112 5.02 -3.65 -16.63
N GLU A 113 5.53 -4.85 -16.39
CA GLU A 113 4.84 -6.12 -16.66
C GLU A 113 3.51 -6.18 -15.93
N ARG A 114 3.47 -5.75 -14.69
CA ARG A 114 2.24 -5.65 -13.90
C ARG A 114 1.38 -4.41 -14.20
N LYS A 115 1.79 -3.58 -15.16
CA LYS A 115 1.06 -2.39 -15.62
C LYS A 115 0.63 -1.48 -14.46
N LEU A 116 1.52 -1.30 -13.48
CA LEU A 116 1.25 -0.46 -12.31
C LEU A 116 1.21 1.03 -12.67
N GLY A 117 1.74 1.44 -13.81
CA GLY A 117 1.75 2.84 -14.27
C GLY A 117 2.57 3.75 -13.35
N LYS A 118 2.54 5.07 -13.62
CA LYS A 118 3.30 6.06 -12.82
C LYS A 118 4.79 5.70 -12.64
N TYR A 119 5.42 5.18 -13.66
CA TYR A 119 6.79 4.64 -13.61
C TYR A 119 7.81 5.59 -13.02
N ASN A 120 7.71 6.91 -13.33
CA ASN A 120 8.58 7.91 -12.74
C ASN A 120 8.40 8.06 -11.22
N THR A 121 7.20 7.81 -10.70
CA THR A 121 6.94 7.81 -9.26
C THR A 121 7.58 6.60 -8.60
N TRP A 122 7.42 5.42 -9.21
CA TRP A 122 8.06 4.19 -8.74
C TRP A 122 9.58 4.30 -8.74
N LEU A 123 10.16 4.88 -9.79
CA LEU A 123 11.61 5.10 -9.86
C LEU A 123 12.12 6.07 -8.78
N LYS A 124 11.39 7.15 -8.52
CA LYS A 124 11.75 8.08 -7.45
C LYS A 124 11.62 7.44 -6.07
N LEU A 125 10.59 6.60 -5.86
CA LEU A 125 10.40 5.83 -4.64
C LEU A 125 11.55 4.84 -4.45
N TRP A 126 11.93 4.10 -5.48
CA TRP A 126 13.08 3.18 -5.47
C TRP A 126 14.37 3.92 -5.06
N ARG A 127 14.69 5.07 -5.65
CA ARG A 127 15.85 5.88 -5.29
C ARG A 127 15.78 6.32 -3.83
N TRP A 128 14.64 6.84 -3.41
CA TRP A 128 14.44 7.34 -2.06
C TRP A 128 14.71 6.28 -1.00
N PHE A 129 14.21 5.06 -1.17
CA PHE A 129 14.46 3.96 -0.24
C PHE A 129 15.90 3.44 -0.32
N ASN A 130 16.53 3.44 -1.49
CA ASN A 130 17.93 3.05 -1.62
C ASN A 130 18.90 4.08 -1.02
N ASP A 131 18.50 5.35 -0.96
CA ASP A 131 19.25 6.43 -0.32
C ASP A 131 18.98 6.50 1.20
N LEU A 132 18.00 5.75 1.70
CA LEU A 132 17.64 5.72 3.13
C LEU A 132 18.74 5.02 3.93
N VAL A 133 19.45 5.78 4.77
CA VAL A 133 20.64 5.30 5.49
C VAL A 133 20.29 4.37 6.65
N THR A 134 19.11 4.51 7.24
CA THR A 134 18.50 3.72 8.36
C THR A 134 17.08 4.24 8.60
N PRO A 135 16.21 3.54 9.23
CA PRO A 135 16.17 2.16 9.72
C PRO A 135 15.80 1.16 8.60
N THR A 136 15.68 -0.13 8.93
CA THR A 136 15.14 -1.12 7.98
C THR A 136 13.76 -0.69 7.47
N ILE A 137 13.41 -1.07 6.24
CA ILE A 137 12.14 -0.68 5.61
C ILE A 137 10.93 -1.04 6.48
N PRO A 138 10.80 -2.26 7.06
CA PRO A 138 9.67 -2.58 7.93
C PRO A 138 9.61 -1.70 9.16
N ASN A 139 10.73 -1.46 9.83
CA ASN A 139 10.76 -0.59 11.00
C ASN A 139 10.36 0.85 10.66
N PHE A 140 10.85 1.38 9.54
CA PHE A 140 10.43 2.68 9.03
C PHE A 140 8.91 2.73 8.79
N LEU A 141 8.35 1.76 8.06
CA LEU A 141 6.92 1.72 7.76
C LEU A 141 6.05 1.60 9.03
N ASN A 142 6.51 0.85 10.03
CA ASN A 142 5.80 0.69 11.29
C ASN A 142 5.81 1.95 12.16
N THR A 143 6.87 2.77 12.09
CA THR A 143 7.10 3.87 13.04
C THR A 143 7.00 5.27 12.42
N ALA A 144 7.12 5.41 11.09
CA ALA A 144 7.13 6.71 10.42
C ALA A 144 5.85 7.50 10.69
N THR A 145 6.00 8.78 11.03
CA THR A 145 4.86 9.70 11.14
C THR A 145 4.27 9.99 9.75
N ILE A 146 3.07 10.57 9.72
CA ILE A 146 2.44 11.01 8.46
C ILE A 146 3.37 11.97 7.70
N GLU A 147 4.02 12.89 8.40
CA GLU A 147 4.94 13.88 7.82
C GLU A 147 6.17 13.22 7.18
N LEU A 148 6.71 12.17 7.81
CA LEU A 148 7.82 11.40 7.24
C LEU A 148 7.38 10.61 6.01
N LEU A 149 6.21 9.98 6.05
CA LEU A 149 5.65 9.29 4.90
C LEU A 149 5.40 10.25 3.72
N GLU A 150 4.97 11.49 3.98
CA GLU A 150 4.75 12.51 2.95
C GLU A 150 6.03 12.97 2.26
N GLN A 151 7.23 12.69 2.81
CA GLN A 151 8.52 12.95 2.16
C GLN A 151 8.82 11.92 1.06
N ILE A 152 8.20 10.74 1.10
CA ILE A 152 8.39 9.70 0.10
C ILE A 152 7.80 10.16 -1.24
N PRO A 153 8.56 10.10 -2.35
CA PRO A 153 8.05 10.49 -3.66
C PRO A 153 6.80 9.70 -4.06
N GLY A 154 5.72 10.42 -4.37
CA GLY A 154 4.43 9.82 -4.73
C GLY A 154 3.49 9.57 -3.56
N VAL A 155 3.96 9.66 -2.32
CA VAL A 155 3.14 9.63 -1.11
C VAL A 155 2.72 11.06 -0.77
N LYS A 156 1.42 11.34 -0.86
CA LYS A 156 0.80 12.62 -0.54
C LYS A 156 -0.21 12.44 0.60
N TYR A 157 -0.90 13.52 0.98
CA TYR A 157 -1.83 13.57 2.11
C TYR A 157 -2.79 12.37 2.18
N LYS A 158 -3.40 12.01 1.06
CA LYS A 158 -4.32 10.86 1.00
C LYS A 158 -3.60 9.53 1.22
N THR A 159 -2.47 9.31 0.53
CA THR A 159 -1.76 8.02 0.54
C THR A 159 -1.15 7.74 1.92
N SER A 160 -0.55 8.75 2.57
CA SER A 160 0.02 8.61 3.91
C SER A 160 -1.06 8.26 4.94
N ARG A 161 -2.21 8.93 4.89
CA ARG A 161 -3.31 8.66 5.81
C ARG A 161 -3.99 7.34 5.55
N PHE A 162 -4.17 6.96 4.29
CA PHE A 162 -4.70 5.65 3.95
C PHE A 162 -3.84 4.54 4.54
N PHE A 163 -2.53 4.62 4.35
CA PHE A 163 -1.60 3.65 4.91
C PHE A 163 -1.64 3.63 6.45
N VAL A 164 -1.54 4.79 7.10
CA VAL A 164 -1.54 4.89 8.57
C VAL A 164 -2.86 4.43 9.17
N LEU A 165 -4.01 4.83 8.60
CA LEU A 165 -5.33 4.48 9.10
C LEU A 165 -5.56 2.97 9.13
N HIS A 166 -5.13 2.26 8.08
CA HIS A 166 -5.40 0.84 7.93
C HIS A 166 -4.31 -0.09 8.48
N SER A 167 -3.15 0.48 8.85
CA SER A 167 -2.05 -0.27 9.45
C SER A 167 -1.90 -0.06 10.96
N ARG A 168 -2.56 0.93 11.56
CA ARG A 168 -2.37 1.30 12.98
C ARG A 168 -3.68 1.47 13.71
N SER A 169 -3.87 0.75 14.81
CA SER A 169 -5.13 0.72 15.58
C SER A 169 -5.49 2.06 16.23
N ASN A 170 -4.51 2.91 16.50
CA ASN A 170 -4.65 4.21 17.13
C ASN A 170 -4.61 5.40 16.16
N ALA A 171 -4.79 5.15 14.87
CA ALA A 171 -4.76 6.20 13.87
C ALA A 171 -5.95 7.17 14.02
N GLU A 172 -5.65 8.48 14.07
CA GLU A 172 -6.62 9.58 14.15
C GLU A 172 -6.57 10.43 12.87
N CYS A 173 -6.56 9.79 11.72
CA CYS A 173 -6.47 10.42 10.40
C CYS A 173 -7.41 9.75 9.40
N VAL A 174 -7.78 10.46 8.32
CA VAL A 174 -8.70 9.95 7.29
C VAL A 174 -8.18 10.31 5.89
N PRO A 175 -8.12 9.32 4.96
CA PRO A 175 -7.77 9.59 3.57
C PRO A 175 -8.93 10.28 2.86
N LEU A 176 -8.85 11.59 2.63
CA LEU A 176 -9.89 12.35 1.93
C LEU A 176 -9.93 11.97 0.44
N ASP A 177 -10.54 10.83 0.16
CA ASP A 177 -10.82 10.42 -1.21
C ASP A 177 -12.17 10.95 -1.72
N THR A 178 -12.51 10.66 -2.96
CA THR A 178 -13.75 11.13 -3.58
C THR A 178 -15.01 10.62 -2.88
N HIS A 179 -14.93 9.44 -2.23
CA HIS A 179 -16.06 8.83 -1.52
C HIS A 179 -16.27 9.50 -0.17
N ILE A 180 -15.19 9.71 0.58
CA ILE A 180 -15.24 10.47 1.85
C ILE A 180 -15.67 11.92 1.60
N LEU A 181 -15.16 12.58 0.55
CA LEU A 181 -15.60 13.93 0.20
C LEU A 181 -17.09 13.96 -0.18
N ARG A 182 -17.60 12.94 -0.87
CA ARG A 182 -19.03 12.82 -1.17
C ARG A 182 -19.84 12.61 0.10
N PHE A 183 -19.41 11.72 0.97
CA PHE A 183 -20.02 11.48 2.27
C PHE A 183 -20.15 12.77 3.11
N LEU A 184 -19.12 13.61 3.13
CA LEU A 184 -19.17 14.90 3.83
C LEU A 184 -20.19 15.87 3.20
N ARG A 185 -20.26 15.93 1.85
CA ARG A 185 -21.27 16.77 1.15
C ARG A 185 -22.69 16.32 1.47
N ASP A 186 -22.95 15.02 1.43
CA ASP A 186 -24.27 14.45 1.71
C ASP A 186 -24.71 14.70 3.16
N ARG A 187 -23.74 14.96 4.06
CA ARG A 187 -23.99 15.43 5.45
C ARG A 187 -24.09 16.94 5.60
N GLY A 188 -24.08 17.69 4.52
CA GLY A 188 -24.25 19.14 4.54
C GLY A 188 -23.00 19.93 4.95
N VAL A 189 -21.81 19.32 4.95
CA VAL A 189 -20.56 20.05 5.22
C VAL A 189 -20.34 21.06 4.09
N PRO A 190 -20.18 22.37 4.40
CA PRO A 190 -20.04 23.38 3.37
C PRO A 190 -18.67 23.33 2.69
N CYS A 191 -18.60 23.79 1.44
CA CYS A 191 -17.35 23.99 0.69
C CYS A 191 -16.47 22.74 0.51
N VAL A 192 -17.04 21.53 0.55
CA VAL A 192 -16.30 20.29 0.30
C VAL A 192 -16.03 20.15 -1.20
N PRO A 193 -14.77 20.05 -1.64
CA PRO A 193 -14.42 19.93 -3.05
C PRO A 193 -14.79 18.54 -3.62
N ASN A 194 -14.83 18.43 -4.95
CA ASN A 194 -15.10 17.16 -5.64
C ASN A 194 -13.87 16.23 -5.72
N VAL A 195 -12.68 16.79 -5.51
CA VAL A 195 -11.39 16.08 -5.56
C VAL A 195 -10.58 16.33 -4.30
N THR A 196 -9.67 15.43 -3.98
CA THR A 196 -8.77 15.57 -2.83
C THR A 196 -8.09 16.94 -2.81
N PRO A 197 -8.19 17.72 -1.70
CA PRO A 197 -7.58 19.05 -1.62
C PRO A 197 -6.07 19.02 -1.83
N GLY A 198 -5.56 19.92 -2.67
CA GLY A 198 -4.11 20.11 -2.86
C GLY A 198 -3.46 20.97 -1.78
N SER A 199 -4.24 21.86 -1.14
CA SER A 199 -3.76 22.69 -0.03
C SER A 199 -3.75 21.89 1.27
N ARG A 200 -2.60 21.92 1.99
CA ARG A 200 -2.45 21.28 3.32
C ARG A 200 -3.48 21.80 4.33
N GLN A 201 -3.65 23.12 4.38
CA GLN A 201 -4.59 23.73 5.31
C GLN A 201 -6.03 23.26 5.08
N MET A 202 -6.47 23.27 3.82
CA MET A 202 -7.80 22.78 3.45
C MET A 202 -7.96 21.29 3.73
N TYR A 203 -6.92 20.48 3.43
CA TYR A 203 -6.93 19.05 3.70
C TYR A 203 -7.12 18.79 5.19
N LEU A 204 -6.30 19.38 6.06
CA LEU A 204 -6.35 19.17 7.50
C LEU A 204 -7.66 19.67 8.12
N GLY A 205 -8.21 20.77 7.62
CA GLY A 205 -9.51 21.27 8.07
C GLY A 205 -10.64 20.28 7.78
N LEU A 206 -10.70 19.76 6.56
CA LEU A 206 -11.70 18.76 6.17
C LEU A 206 -11.45 17.41 6.82
N GLU A 207 -10.20 17.00 7.02
CA GLU A 207 -9.84 15.76 7.71
C GLU A 207 -10.38 15.73 9.13
N LYS A 208 -10.24 16.83 9.89
CA LYS A 208 -10.80 16.94 11.23
C LYS A 208 -12.31 16.73 11.24
N ILE A 209 -13.04 17.34 10.30
CA ILE A 209 -14.49 17.15 10.16
C ILE A 209 -14.82 15.69 9.78
N ALA A 210 -14.03 15.08 8.88
CA ALA A 210 -14.23 13.70 8.46
C ALA A 210 -14.01 12.71 9.60
N VAL A 211 -12.98 12.90 10.43
CA VAL A 211 -12.72 12.08 11.62
C VAL A 211 -13.94 12.09 12.56
N GLU A 212 -14.46 13.28 12.90
CA GLU A 212 -15.63 13.40 13.78
C GLU A 212 -16.88 12.77 13.15
N ALA A 213 -17.11 13.01 11.86
CA ALA A 213 -18.25 12.46 11.14
C ALA A 213 -18.21 10.92 11.05
N LEU A 214 -17.02 10.33 10.85
CA LEU A 214 -16.88 8.88 10.82
C LEU A 214 -16.98 8.24 12.21
N LYS A 215 -16.44 8.89 13.25
CA LYS A 215 -16.59 8.44 14.64
C LYS A 215 -18.06 8.40 15.05
N SER A 216 -18.87 9.37 14.59
CA SER A 216 -20.31 9.42 14.90
C SER A 216 -21.12 8.25 14.31
N LEU A 217 -20.54 7.46 13.39
CA LEU A 217 -21.20 6.26 12.84
C LEU A 217 -21.19 5.07 13.80
N GLY A 218 -20.43 5.13 14.91
CA GLY A 218 -20.43 4.12 15.96
C GLY A 218 -19.68 2.83 15.65
N TYR A 219 -18.85 2.79 14.60
CA TYR A 219 -17.99 1.62 14.33
C TYR A 219 -16.86 1.50 15.36
N SER A 220 -16.38 0.27 15.55
CA SER A 220 -15.34 -0.05 16.55
C SER A 220 -14.00 0.65 16.32
N THR A 221 -13.68 1.00 15.07
CA THR A 221 -12.46 1.72 14.69
C THR A 221 -12.75 2.72 13.58
N LEU A 222 -11.92 3.75 13.49
CA LEU A 222 -12.00 4.74 12.41
C LEU A 222 -11.73 4.10 11.04
N ALA A 223 -10.80 3.13 10.97
CA ALA A 223 -10.52 2.37 9.75
C ALA A 223 -11.74 1.58 9.26
N LYS A 224 -12.52 0.99 10.17
CA LYS A 224 -13.76 0.30 9.80
C LYS A 224 -14.82 1.28 9.31
N ALA A 225 -14.96 2.42 9.97
CA ALA A 225 -15.88 3.48 9.52
C ALA A 225 -15.53 3.99 8.12
N ASP A 226 -14.24 4.22 7.84
CA ASP A 226 -13.75 4.61 6.53
C ASP A 226 -14.07 3.55 5.47
N LEU A 227 -13.74 2.28 5.72
CA LEU A 227 -13.96 1.17 4.80
C LEU A 227 -15.46 0.97 4.48
N GLU A 228 -16.33 1.00 5.49
CA GLU A 228 -17.77 0.83 5.28
C GLU A 228 -18.39 2.05 4.56
N THR A 229 -17.89 3.25 4.85
CA THR A 229 -18.26 4.46 4.09
C THR A 229 -17.81 4.34 2.63
N TRP A 230 -16.58 3.92 2.39
CA TRP A 230 -16.08 3.67 1.03
C TRP A 230 -16.95 2.65 0.28
N LYS A 231 -17.30 1.52 0.91
CA LYS A 231 -18.19 0.51 0.32
C LYS A 231 -19.55 1.10 -0.06
N SER A 232 -20.14 1.91 0.82
CA SER A 232 -21.47 2.52 0.62
C SER A 232 -21.47 3.53 -0.53
N TYR A 233 -20.39 4.29 -0.73
CA TYR A 233 -20.27 5.37 -1.70
C TYR A 233 -19.59 4.96 -3.01
N SER A 234 -18.93 3.81 -3.04
CA SER A 234 -18.23 3.31 -4.20
C SER A 234 -19.18 2.63 -5.18
N ASN A 235 -19.31 3.16 -6.40
CA ASN A 235 -20.00 2.44 -7.48
C ASN A 235 -19.28 1.13 -7.82
N GLY A 236 -17.99 1.01 -7.50
CA GLY A 236 -17.20 -0.21 -7.62
C GLY A 236 -17.62 -1.30 -6.65
N PHE A 237 -18.25 -0.97 -5.52
CA PHE A 237 -18.73 -2.00 -4.58
C PHE A 237 -19.73 -2.94 -5.26
N ARG A 238 -20.65 -2.43 -6.08
CA ARG A 238 -21.59 -3.24 -6.87
C ARG A 238 -20.90 -4.16 -7.89
N GLN A 239 -19.67 -3.86 -8.30
CA GLN A 239 -18.90 -4.69 -9.24
C GLN A 239 -18.25 -5.90 -8.56
N PHE A 240 -18.18 -5.95 -7.23
CA PHE A 240 -17.69 -7.12 -6.49
C PHE A 240 -18.75 -8.22 -6.37
N PHE A 241 -20.03 -7.86 -6.44
CA PHE A 241 -21.11 -8.82 -6.46
C PHE A 241 -21.45 -9.14 -7.92
N ARG A 242 -21.35 -10.41 -8.30
CA ARG A 242 -21.93 -10.90 -9.57
C ARG A 242 -23.45 -10.88 -9.44
N GLU A 243 -24.15 -10.68 -10.56
CA GLU A 243 -25.61 -10.84 -10.62
C GLU A 243 -26.00 -12.20 -10.01
N GLY A 244 -26.72 -12.19 -8.90
CA GLY A 244 -27.13 -13.38 -8.15
C GLY A 244 -26.75 -13.39 -6.67
N ASP A 245 -25.77 -12.61 -6.24
CA ASP A 245 -25.47 -12.46 -4.82
C ASP A 245 -26.41 -11.40 -4.21
N SER A 246 -27.22 -11.81 -3.23
CA SER A 246 -28.10 -10.92 -2.49
C SER A 246 -27.27 -9.78 -1.86
N THR A 247 -27.53 -8.55 -2.28
CA THR A 247 -27.02 -7.34 -1.60
C THR A 247 -27.45 -7.39 -0.13
N PRO A 248 -26.52 -7.26 0.83
CA PRO A 248 -26.93 -7.10 2.22
C PRO A 248 -27.78 -5.82 2.33
N GLU A 249 -28.98 -5.94 2.85
CA GLU A 249 -29.81 -4.79 3.19
C GLU A 249 -29.04 -3.93 4.19
N ILE A 250 -28.77 -2.70 3.80
CA ILE A 250 -28.17 -1.68 4.66
C ILE A 250 -29.30 -1.18 5.57
N VAL A 251 -29.33 -1.67 6.80
CA VAL A 251 -30.18 -1.16 7.87
C VAL A 251 -29.57 0.12 8.45
#